data_96eeeb5ff4cdc58eb92c22d73373ce15
#
_entry.id   96eeeb5ff4cdc58eb92c22d73373ce15
#
_cell.length_a   1.000
_cell.length_b   1.000
_cell.length_c   1.000
_cell.angle_alpha   90.00
_cell.angle_beta   90.00
_cell.angle_gamma   90.00
#
_symmetry.space_group_name_H-M   'P 1'
#
loop_
_entity.id
_entity.type
_entity.pdbx_description
1 polymer ?
#
loop_
_entity_poly.entity_id
_entity_poly.type
_entity_poly.pdbx_seq_one_letter_code
_entity_poly.pdbx_strand_id
1 'polypeptide(L)'
;MSNLTYIKTGRPEFDELTPRIQAFLEKDTMDMVIDGTPIRGYRSPDTPAVWIRDHSDIMRGARHFEQDLTSAVTHFAETQGRNGRVFDYFTVQPEKVPCERENWSKYVRVPVEADVEYRFVNGAFIAWQATGDDAWIRSLLPNLESAMQYVFSHPWRWDPQTELVKRAYTIDSWDFAYTAGSHDWLQFQIDENTFWGIMHGDNSGYYQACKRLAIIYRHLGNESRATHWSRFADGLKSRMNEICWNGDFYTHFVKQTPVEIPGVDEASQLSFSNPMNINRGVTSPEQASSILREYRKRKESTQAFAEWFSIEPPFPDGIFGDEKIIGGAYCNGGIMPLVGGELARAYLENGFEAEGIETLQRYHKLISKNNETYLWYFPDGSESTVDTSTSPDAMPTDGWGSSSMLYGLVEGLAGVQDKTKQFESISLSPRWSAANITEAEIGVGYECSGAAVSYSYTETANGIQLSINAKKSAANIQQLLPTGATVASISNGNANLDFKEIQIEQSRYVAFEANIAQGADLSITFR
;
A
#
# COMPACT_ATOMS: atom_id res chain seq x y z
N MET A 1 3.79 -5.69 28.10
CA MET A 1 4.91 -6.05 27.18
C MET A 1 5.26 -4.80 26.43
N SER A 2 6.53 -4.49 26.18
CA SER A 2 6.91 -3.35 25.34
C SER A 2 6.61 -3.71 23.89
N ASN A 3 5.87 -2.87 23.17
CA ASN A 3 5.61 -3.08 21.75
C ASN A 3 6.93 -3.21 20.97
N LEU A 4 6.98 -4.16 20.03
CA LEU A 4 8.17 -4.38 19.18
C LEU A 4 8.33 -3.24 18.15
N THR A 5 7.23 -2.58 17.78
CA THR A 5 7.25 -1.44 16.85
C THR A 5 7.03 -0.15 17.61
N TYR A 6 8.05 0.72 17.57
CA TYR A 6 8.06 2.02 18.23
C TYR A 6 9.01 2.99 17.54
N ILE A 7 8.74 4.27 17.70
CA ILE A 7 9.59 5.38 17.25
C ILE A 7 9.71 6.36 18.43
N LYS A 8 10.93 6.73 18.78
CA LYS A 8 11.24 7.69 19.83
C LYS A 8 12.28 8.68 19.31
N THR A 9 11.85 9.90 19.10
CA THR A 9 12.66 11.00 18.56
C THR A 9 12.62 12.23 19.47
N GLY A 10 11.77 12.20 20.51
CA GLY A 10 11.43 13.37 21.31
C GLY A 10 10.50 14.36 20.60
N ARG A 11 9.95 13.98 19.42
CA ARG A 11 9.04 14.80 18.62
C ARG A 11 7.66 14.12 18.56
N PRO A 12 6.63 14.69 19.23
CA PRO A 12 5.30 14.09 19.32
C PRO A 12 4.70 13.71 17.96
N GLU A 13 4.94 14.54 16.93
CA GLU A 13 4.42 14.31 15.58
C GLU A 13 4.93 13.04 14.90
N PHE A 14 5.94 12.38 15.44
CA PHE A 14 6.42 11.07 15.00
C PHE A 14 6.21 9.99 16.09
N ASP A 15 6.49 10.34 17.34
CA ASP A 15 6.47 9.40 18.46
C ASP A 15 5.05 8.89 18.77
N GLU A 16 4.03 9.73 18.55
CA GLU A 16 2.63 9.39 18.81
C GLU A 16 1.94 8.65 17.66
N LEU A 17 2.49 8.66 16.44
CA LEU A 17 1.84 8.04 15.28
C LEU A 17 1.65 6.53 15.48
N THR A 18 2.69 5.81 15.87
CA THR A 18 2.63 4.35 16.03
C THR A 18 1.55 3.91 17.03
N PRO A 19 1.50 4.41 18.28
CA PRO A 19 0.49 3.99 19.25
C PRO A 19 -0.94 4.44 18.88
N ARG A 20 -1.10 5.62 18.25
CA ARG A 20 -2.41 6.08 17.79
C ARG A 20 -2.94 5.23 16.64
N ILE A 21 -2.08 4.94 15.66
CA ILE A 21 -2.44 4.08 14.52
C ILE A 21 -2.80 2.68 15.02
N GLN A 22 -2.02 2.11 15.95
CA GLN A 22 -2.39 0.84 16.59
C GLN A 22 -3.80 0.88 17.16
N ALA A 23 -4.14 1.92 17.93
CA ALA A 23 -5.45 2.06 18.53
C ALA A 23 -6.59 2.21 17.49
N PHE A 24 -6.33 2.83 16.33
CA PHE A 24 -7.30 2.90 15.24
C PHE A 24 -7.48 1.53 14.58
N LEU A 25 -6.39 0.82 14.29
CA LEU A 25 -6.46 -0.52 13.68
C LEU A 25 -7.11 -1.56 14.62
N GLU A 26 -6.99 -1.40 15.93
CA GLU A 26 -7.72 -2.22 16.90
C GLU A 26 -9.23 -2.01 16.83
N LYS A 27 -9.71 -0.79 16.52
CA LYS A 27 -11.14 -0.52 16.29
C LYS A 27 -11.64 -1.14 14.98
N ASP A 28 -10.78 -1.29 13.98
CA ASP A 28 -11.10 -1.83 12.67
C ASP A 28 -11.11 -3.37 12.65
N THR A 29 -10.80 -4.00 13.79
CA THR A 29 -10.74 -5.45 13.88
C THR A 29 -12.14 -6.05 13.90
N MET A 30 -12.34 -7.08 13.09
CA MET A 30 -13.58 -7.84 13.01
C MET A 30 -13.32 -9.30 13.40
N ASP A 31 -13.99 -9.75 14.46
CA ASP A 31 -13.98 -11.14 14.88
C ASP A 31 -15.28 -11.82 14.44
N MET A 32 -15.17 -12.92 13.72
CA MET A 32 -16.29 -13.74 13.24
C MET A 32 -16.06 -15.20 13.61
N VAL A 33 -17.15 -15.97 13.65
CA VAL A 33 -17.11 -17.44 13.71
C VAL A 33 -17.87 -17.98 12.51
N ILE A 34 -17.18 -18.66 11.62
CA ILE A 34 -17.77 -19.26 10.40
C ILE A 34 -17.52 -20.77 10.44
N ASP A 35 -18.57 -21.55 10.37
CA ASP A 35 -18.52 -23.03 10.47
C ASP A 35 -17.74 -23.53 11.70
N GLY A 36 -17.83 -22.81 12.81
CA GLY A 36 -17.13 -23.11 14.06
C GLY A 36 -15.66 -22.66 14.11
N THR A 37 -15.14 -22.06 13.04
CA THR A 37 -13.78 -21.55 12.97
C THR A 37 -13.75 -20.05 13.28
N PRO A 38 -12.95 -19.57 14.26
CA PRO A 38 -12.73 -18.15 14.46
C PRO A 38 -11.96 -17.54 13.29
N ILE A 39 -12.41 -16.37 12.84
CA ILE A 39 -11.79 -15.61 11.76
C ILE A 39 -11.63 -14.17 12.22
N ARG A 40 -10.43 -13.64 12.07
CA ARG A 40 -10.10 -12.26 12.38
C ARG A 40 -9.72 -11.49 11.12
N GLY A 41 -10.45 -10.42 10.85
CA GLY A 41 -10.24 -9.58 9.67
C GLY A 41 -10.22 -8.10 10.03
N TYR A 42 -10.07 -7.27 9.01
CA TYR A 42 -10.03 -5.82 9.15
C TYR A 42 -11.00 -5.14 8.20
N ARG A 43 -11.70 -4.16 8.71
CA ARG A 43 -12.54 -3.20 8.00
C ARG A 43 -12.84 -2.00 8.92
N SER A 44 -13.48 -0.93 8.39
CA SER A 44 -13.97 0.18 9.21
C SER A 44 -14.85 -0.30 10.36
N PRO A 45 -14.87 0.41 11.49
CA PRO A 45 -15.71 0.07 12.65
C PRO A 45 -17.18 -0.14 12.25
N ASP A 46 -17.81 -1.14 12.85
CA ASP A 46 -19.25 -1.48 12.63
C ASP A 46 -19.63 -1.89 11.19
N THR A 47 -18.67 -2.10 10.32
CA THR A 47 -18.91 -2.61 8.98
C THR A 47 -19.26 -4.11 9.04
N PRO A 48 -20.24 -4.58 8.26
CA PRO A 48 -20.79 -5.93 8.45
C PRO A 48 -20.05 -7.03 7.69
N ALA A 49 -18.96 -6.73 6.98
CA ALA A 49 -18.24 -7.69 6.13
C ALA A 49 -16.73 -7.43 6.11
N VAL A 50 -15.94 -8.45 5.76
CA VAL A 50 -14.49 -8.35 5.53
C VAL A 50 -14.24 -8.32 4.03
N TRP A 51 -13.90 -7.14 3.48
CA TRP A 51 -13.46 -6.97 2.10
C TRP A 51 -11.97 -7.27 1.96
N ILE A 52 -11.61 -8.02 0.94
CA ILE A 52 -10.22 -8.42 0.71
C ILE A 52 -9.29 -7.24 0.44
N ARG A 53 -9.78 -6.18 -0.21
CA ARG A 53 -9.03 -4.96 -0.50
C ARG A 53 -8.63 -4.26 0.80
N ASP A 54 -9.62 -3.92 1.61
CA ASP A 54 -9.42 -3.23 2.89
C ASP A 54 -8.57 -4.08 3.84
N HIS A 55 -8.93 -5.35 3.98
CA HIS A 55 -8.18 -6.28 4.83
C HIS A 55 -6.70 -6.36 4.44
N SER A 56 -6.40 -6.57 3.16
CA SER A 56 -5.01 -6.71 2.70
C SER A 56 -4.18 -5.42 2.84
N ASP A 57 -4.79 -4.25 2.67
CA ASP A 57 -4.11 -2.98 2.83
C ASP A 57 -3.94 -2.59 4.31
N ILE A 58 -4.95 -2.86 5.16
CA ILE A 58 -4.86 -2.64 6.60
C ILE A 58 -3.81 -3.56 7.23
N MET A 59 -3.68 -4.80 6.75
CA MET A 59 -2.64 -5.73 7.20
C MET A 59 -1.21 -5.17 7.09
N ARG A 60 -0.95 -4.21 6.19
CA ARG A 60 0.39 -3.59 6.07
C ARG A 60 0.82 -2.89 7.37
N GLY A 61 -0.12 -2.25 8.06
CA GLY A 61 0.12 -1.66 9.37
C GLY A 61 -0.14 -2.64 10.51
N ALA A 62 -1.23 -3.40 10.44
CA ALA A 62 -1.66 -4.33 11.49
C ALA A 62 -0.63 -5.43 11.76
N ARG A 63 0.15 -5.88 10.77
CA ARG A 63 1.22 -6.90 10.94
C ARG A 63 2.21 -6.60 12.06
N HIS A 64 2.32 -5.33 12.46
CA HIS A 64 3.20 -4.90 13.54
C HIS A 64 2.63 -5.18 14.93
N PHE A 65 1.31 -5.37 15.05
CA PHE A 65 0.59 -5.44 16.32
C PHE A 65 -0.27 -6.70 16.46
N GLU A 66 -0.69 -7.30 15.34
CA GLU A 66 -1.67 -8.38 15.30
C GLU A 66 -1.02 -9.75 15.54
N GLN A 67 -1.77 -10.63 16.22
CA GLN A 67 -1.38 -12.01 16.48
C GLN A 67 -1.90 -12.95 15.39
N ASP A 68 -3.12 -12.72 14.87
CA ASP A 68 -3.72 -13.55 13.83
C ASP A 68 -3.79 -12.78 12.50
N LEU A 69 -2.84 -13.05 11.63
CA LEU A 69 -2.78 -12.51 10.27
C LEU A 69 -3.22 -13.52 9.21
N THR A 70 -3.55 -14.76 9.61
CA THR A 70 -3.71 -15.88 8.68
C THR A 70 -5.16 -16.31 8.48
N SER A 71 -6.03 -16.18 9.49
CA SER A 71 -7.36 -16.79 9.47
C SER A 71 -8.25 -16.24 8.35
N ALA A 72 -8.33 -14.92 8.14
CA ALA A 72 -9.13 -14.35 7.06
C ALA A 72 -8.58 -14.69 5.68
N VAL A 73 -7.24 -14.66 5.50
CA VAL A 73 -6.59 -15.06 4.24
C VAL A 73 -6.87 -16.53 3.92
N THR A 74 -6.80 -17.39 4.93
CA THR A 74 -7.14 -18.82 4.80
C THR A 74 -8.60 -18.99 4.39
N HIS A 75 -9.50 -18.20 4.99
CA HIS A 75 -10.93 -18.27 4.66
C HIS A 75 -11.21 -17.83 3.21
N PHE A 76 -10.54 -16.78 2.71
CA PHE A 76 -10.62 -16.42 1.28
C PHE A 76 -10.12 -17.56 0.38
N ALA A 77 -9.07 -18.30 0.78
CA ALA A 77 -8.58 -19.46 0.04
C ALA A 77 -9.60 -20.63 0.04
N GLU A 78 -10.19 -20.93 1.20
CA GLU A 78 -11.18 -22.01 1.35
C GLU A 78 -12.47 -21.76 0.57
N THR A 79 -12.85 -20.48 0.37
CA THR A 79 -14.05 -20.09 -0.37
C THR A 79 -13.78 -19.82 -1.84
N GLN A 80 -12.54 -19.92 -2.30
CA GLN A 80 -12.16 -19.66 -3.68
C GLN A 80 -12.97 -20.53 -4.66
N GLY A 81 -13.45 -19.91 -5.74
CA GLY A 81 -14.16 -20.60 -6.81
C GLY A 81 -13.28 -21.64 -7.51
N ARG A 82 -13.89 -22.70 -8.05
CA ARG A 82 -13.18 -23.80 -8.75
C ARG A 82 -12.36 -23.33 -9.96
N ASN A 83 -12.71 -22.20 -10.56
CA ASN A 83 -11.98 -21.55 -11.65
C ASN A 83 -10.82 -20.66 -11.18
N GLY A 84 -10.57 -20.56 -9.88
CA GLY A 84 -9.53 -19.74 -9.29
C GLY A 84 -9.98 -18.34 -8.85
N ARG A 85 -11.20 -17.93 -9.17
CA ARG A 85 -11.76 -16.65 -8.77
C ARG A 85 -11.83 -16.52 -7.24
N VAL A 86 -11.41 -15.40 -6.71
CA VAL A 86 -11.55 -15.04 -5.29
C VAL A 86 -12.79 -14.15 -5.13
N PHE A 87 -13.51 -14.29 -4.02
CA PHE A 87 -14.63 -13.41 -3.72
C PHE A 87 -14.15 -12.09 -3.11
N ASP A 88 -14.85 -11.02 -3.40
CA ASP A 88 -14.52 -9.67 -2.95
C ASP A 88 -14.61 -9.54 -1.42
N TYR A 89 -15.66 -10.09 -0.81
CA TYR A 89 -15.83 -10.13 0.64
C TYR A 89 -16.60 -11.36 1.11
N PHE A 90 -16.58 -11.57 2.43
CA PHE A 90 -17.47 -12.49 3.11
C PHE A 90 -18.13 -11.80 4.31
N THR A 91 -19.34 -12.27 4.68
CA THR A 91 -20.13 -11.75 5.80
C THR A 91 -20.98 -12.82 6.45
N VAL A 92 -21.31 -12.63 7.73
CA VAL A 92 -22.35 -13.38 8.46
C VAL A 92 -23.61 -12.55 8.68
N GLN A 93 -23.68 -11.33 8.08
CA GLN A 93 -24.77 -10.35 8.20
C GLN A 93 -25.32 -9.97 6.81
N PRO A 94 -25.91 -10.92 6.08
CA PRO A 94 -26.32 -10.71 4.68
C PRO A 94 -27.45 -9.69 4.51
N GLU A 95 -28.15 -9.37 5.59
CA GLU A 95 -29.22 -8.36 5.61
C GLU A 95 -28.68 -6.92 5.55
N LYS A 96 -27.38 -6.72 5.76
CA LYS A 96 -26.75 -5.41 5.79
C LYS A 96 -26.00 -5.04 4.51
N VAL A 97 -25.63 -6.03 3.70
CA VAL A 97 -24.87 -5.83 2.45
C VAL A 97 -25.40 -6.72 1.33
N PRO A 98 -25.38 -6.24 0.06
CA PRO A 98 -25.74 -7.06 -1.10
C PRO A 98 -24.75 -8.23 -1.22
N CYS A 99 -25.25 -9.46 -1.22
CA CYS A 99 -24.42 -10.66 -1.29
C CYS A 99 -25.16 -11.87 -1.85
N GLU A 100 -24.41 -12.85 -2.34
CA GLU A 100 -24.89 -14.16 -2.70
C GLU A 100 -24.64 -15.13 -1.55
N ARG A 101 -25.51 -16.14 -1.42
CA ARG A 101 -25.33 -17.16 -0.41
C ARG A 101 -24.30 -18.19 -0.87
N GLU A 102 -23.21 -18.30 -0.12
CA GLU A 102 -22.18 -19.31 -0.37
C GLU A 102 -22.50 -20.64 0.35
N ASN A 103 -22.88 -20.55 1.63
CA ASN A 103 -23.32 -21.68 2.44
C ASN A 103 -24.30 -21.21 3.55
N TRP A 104 -24.62 -22.09 4.52
CA TRP A 104 -25.58 -21.77 5.58
C TRP A 104 -25.07 -20.76 6.62
N SER A 105 -23.77 -20.52 6.70
CA SER A 105 -23.13 -19.70 7.73
C SER A 105 -22.45 -18.42 7.20
N LYS A 106 -22.31 -18.29 5.89
CA LYS A 106 -21.66 -17.13 5.26
C LYS A 106 -22.27 -16.77 3.92
N TYR A 107 -22.03 -15.52 3.52
CA TYR A 107 -22.45 -14.96 2.26
C TYR A 107 -21.28 -14.22 1.63
N VAL A 108 -21.21 -14.17 0.33
CA VAL A 108 -20.13 -13.61 -0.47
C VAL A 108 -20.68 -12.79 -1.62
N ARG A 109 -19.90 -11.86 -2.13
CA ARG A 109 -20.18 -11.10 -3.34
C ARG A 109 -19.29 -11.55 -4.49
N VAL A 110 -19.89 -11.69 -5.65
CA VAL A 110 -19.17 -11.92 -6.90
C VAL A 110 -18.64 -10.59 -7.41
N PRO A 111 -17.30 -10.37 -7.44
CA PRO A 111 -16.73 -9.07 -7.72
C PRO A 111 -16.80 -8.71 -9.20
N VAL A 112 -16.99 -7.43 -9.48
CA VAL A 112 -16.75 -6.79 -10.77
C VAL A 112 -15.36 -6.19 -10.87
N GLU A 113 -14.76 -5.89 -9.73
CA GLU A 113 -13.41 -5.32 -9.60
C GLU A 113 -12.36 -6.31 -10.11
N ALA A 114 -11.29 -5.76 -10.68
CA ALA A 114 -10.20 -6.56 -11.23
C ALA A 114 -9.01 -6.71 -10.28
N ASP A 115 -9.06 -6.13 -9.08
CA ASP A 115 -7.95 -6.12 -8.12
C ASP A 115 -7.99 -7.23 -7.06
N VAL A 116 -9.08 -7.97 -6.96
CA VAL A 116 -9.37 -8.93 -5.87
C VAL A 116 -8.28 -10.01 -5.75
N GLU A 117 -7.89 -10.64 -6.84
CA GLU A 117 -6.94 -11.74 -6.82
C GLU A 117 -5.52 -11.29 -6.43
N TYR A 118 -5.07 -10.11 -6.88
CA TYR A 118 -3.77 -9.63 -6.41
C TYR A 118 -3.80 -9.20 -4.94
N ARG A 119 -4.93 -8.72 -4.44
CA ARG A 119 -5.12 -8.42 -3.02
C ARG A 119 -5.00 -9.67 -2.16
N PHE A 120 -5.56 -10.78 -2.63
CA PHE A 120 -5.42 -12.08 -1.98
C PHE A 120 -3.95 -12.53 -1.90
N VAL A 121 -3.20 -12.45 -3.00
CA VAL A 121 -1.76 -12.76 -3.00
C VAL A 121 -0.99 -11.82 -2.06
N ASN A 122 -1.34 -10.54 -2.05
CA ASN A 122 -0.70 -9.55 -1.19
C ASN A 122 -0.97 -9.81 0.29
N GLY A 123 -2.20 -10.13 0.68
CA GLY A 123 -2.55 -10.51 2.05
C GLY A 123 -1.79 -11.75 2.51
N ALA A 124 -1.74 -12.79 1.66
CA ALA A 124 -0.97 -14.00 1.94
C ALA A 124 0.53 -13.73 2.12
N PHE A 125 1.13 -12.87 1.28
CA PHE A 125 2.53 -12.49 1.42
C PHE A 125 2.79 -11.75 2.72
N ILE A 126 1.96 -10.77 3.10
CA ILE A 126 2.12 -9.98 4.33
C ILE A 126 2.02 -10.88 5.56
N ALA A 127 1.02 -11.79 5.60
CA ALA A 127 0.86 -12.75 6.68
C ALA A 127 2.09 -13.68 6.79
N TRP A 128 2.55 -14.25 5.69
CA TRP A 128 3.76 -15.07 5.65
C TRP A 128 5.01 -14.31 6.07
N GLN A 129 5.17 -13.08 5.60
CA GLN A 129 6.32 -12.22 5.94
C GLN A 129 6.41 -12.01 7.45
N ALA A 130 5.27 -11.79 8.11
CA ALA A 130 5.21 -11.54 9.55
C ALA A 130 5.31 -12.82 10.39
N THR A 131 4.57 -13.88 10.02
CA THR A 131 4.54 -15.14 10.78
C THR A 131 5.76 -16.02 10.53
N GLY A 132 6.31 -15.97 9.32
CA GLY A 132 7.39 -16.86 8.87
C GLY A 132 6.93 -18.30 8.63
N ASP A 133 5.62 -18.59 8.62
CA ASP A 133 5.08 -19.94 8.51
C ASP A 133 5.17 -20.47 7.06
N ASP A 134 6.26 -21.19 6.78
CA ASP A 134 6.51 -21.81 5.48
C ASP A 134 5.56 -22.98 5.19
N ALA A 135 5.02 -23.64 6.21
CA ALA A 135 4.06 -24.72 6.00
C ALA A 135 2.71 -24.15 5.57
N TRP A 136 2.25 -23.09 6.22
CA TRP A 136 1.02 -22.40 5.87
C TRP A 136 1.07 -21.81 4.46
N ILE A 137 2.09 -21.02 4.12
CA ILE A 137 2.18 -20.42 2.78
C ILE A 137 2.31 -21.48 1.69
N ARG A 138 3.03 -22.58 1.94
CA ARG A 138 3.13 -23.70 1.01
C ARG A 138 1.77 -24.35 0.76
N SER A 139 0.91 -24.46 1.76
CA SER A 139 -0.44 -25.00 1.60
C SER A 139 -1.33 -24.10 0.75
N LEU A 140 -1.10 -22.79 0.75
CA LEU A 140 -1.87 -21.80 -0.03
C LEU A 140 -1.38 -21.63 -1.48
N LEU A 141 -0.16 -22.06 -1.83
CA LEU A 141 0.38 -21.84 -3.17
C LEU A 141 -0.56 -22.28 -4.31
N PRO A 142 -1.27 -23.43 -4.24
CA PRO A 142 -2.23 -23.81 -5.28
C PRO A 142 -3.35 -22.79 -5.46
N ASN A 143 -3.85 -22.20 -4.36
CA ASN A 143 -4.88 -21.17 -4.37
C ASN A 143 -4.37 -19.87 -4.98
N LEU A 144 -3.18 -19.42 -4.56
CA LEU A 144 -2.55 -18.19 -5.07
C LEU A 144 -2.29 -18.30 -6.58
N GLU A 145 -1.76 -19.43 -7.06
CA GLU A 145 -1.54 -19.66 -8.48
C GLU A 145 -2.85 -19.73 -9.26
N SER A 146 -3.86 -20.38 -8.70
CA SER A 146 -5.17 -20.49 -9.32
C SER A 146 -5.83 -19.12 -9.48
N ALA A 147 -5.70 -18.25 -8.50
CA ALA A 147 -6.15 -16.86 -8.56
C ALA A 147 -5.48 -16.09 -9.70
N MET A 148 -4.15 -16.16 -9.79
CA MET A 148 -3.41 -15.49 -10.86
C MET A 148 -3.74 -16.09 -12.24
N GLN A 149 -3.87 -17.41 -12.34
CA GLN A 149 -4.24 -18.07 -13.58
C GLN A 149 -5.64 -17.67 -14.04
N TYR A 150 -6.61 -17.56 -13.12
CA TYR A 150 -7.94 -17.05 -13.43
C TYR A 150 -7.85 -15.69 -14.14
N VAL A 151 -7.19 -14.74 -13.54
CA VAL A 151 -7.08 -13.37 -14.08
C VAL A 151 -6.41 -13.35 -15.44
N PHE A 152 -5.29 -14.06 -15.59
CA PHE A 152 -4.49 -14.05 -16.83
C PHE A 152 -5.03 -14.95 -17.95
N SER A 153 -6.17 -15.60 -17.75
CA SER A 153 -6.81 -16.43 -18.76
C SER A 153 -8.28 -16.12 -19.01
N HIS A 154 -8.97 -15.48 -18.03
CA HIS A 154 -10.39 -15.25 -18.14
C HIS A 154 -10.69 -14.06 -19.08
N PRO A 155 -11.61 -14.21 -20.07
CA PRO A 155 -11.87 -13.18 -21.09
C PRO A 155 -12.42 -11.86 -20.53
N TRP A 156 -12.95 -11.84 -19.31
CA TRP A 156 -13.38 -10.61 -18.61
C TRP A 156 -12.27 -9.94 -17.80
N ARG A 157 -11.10 -10.56 -17.71
CA ARG A 157 -9.96 -10.03 -16.95
C ARG A 157 -8.73 -9.80 -17.81
N TRP A 158 -8.44 -10.70 -18.73
CA TRP A 158 -7.26 -10.63 -19.56
C TRP A 158 -7.57 -10.11 -20.96
N ASP A 159 -6.81 -9.12 -21.38
CA ASP A 159 -6.83 -8.66 -22.76
C ASP A 159 -5.60 -9.21 -23.52
N PRO A 160 -5.80 -10.13 -24.50
CA PRO A 160 -4.69 -10.73 -25.21
C PRO A 160 -4.00 -9.78 -26.20
N GLN A 161 -4.57 -8.61 -26.52
CA GLN A 161 -3.97 -7.65 -27.42
C GLN A 161 -2.95 -6.77 -26.69
N THR A 162 -3.30 -6.31 -25.51
CA THR A 162 -2.42 -5.49 -24.67
C THR A 162 -1.54 -6.33 -23.74
N GLU A 163 -1.89 -7.60 -23.52
CA GLU A 163 -1.32 -8.48 -22.49
C GLU A 163 -1.36 -7.82 -21.09
N LEU A 164 -2.51 -7.19 -20.78
CA LEU A 164 -2.80 -6.54 -19.50
C LEU A 164 -4.17 -6.96 -18.95
N VAL A 165 -4.34 -6.77 -17.66
CA VAL A 165 -5.63 -6.96 -16.98
C VAL A 165 -6.54 -5.79 -17.31
N LYS A 166 -7.78 -6.12 -17.70
CA LYS A 166 -8.84 -5.16 -18.00
C LYS A 166 -9.94 -5.20 -16.95
N ARG A 167 -10.70 -4.12 -16.86
CA ARG A 167 -11.86 -4.01 -16.00
C ARG A 167 -12.98 -3.17 -16.63
N ALA A 168 -14.16 -3.21 -16.01
CA ALA A 168 -15.23 -2.27 -16.32
C ALA A 168 -14.80 -0.83 -15.96
N TYR A 169 -15.28 0.15 -16.72
CA TYR A 169 -14.96 1.55 -16.49
C TYR A 169 -15.47 2.03 -15.12
N THR A 170 -14.59 2.60 -14.32
CA THR A 170 -14.87 3.05 -12.95
C THR A 170 -13.91 4.16 -12.52
N ILE A 171 -14.09 4.69 -11.32
CA ILE A 171 -13.11 5.56 -10.68
C ILE A 171 -12.02 4.71 -10.03
N ASP A 172 -10.83 4.67 -10.63
CA ASP A 172 -9.70 3.86 -10.18
C ASP A 172 -10.13 2.43 -9.78
N SER A 173 -9.70 1.89 -8.66
CA SER A 173 -10.00 0.51 -8.24
C SER A 173 -11.35 0.35 -7.49
N TRP A 174 -12.22 1.38 -7.49
CA TRP A 174 -13.54 1.29 -6.91
C TRP A 174 -14.51 0.45 -7.72
N ASP A 175 -15.68 0.16 -7.14
CA ASP A 175 -16.74 -0.67 -7.70
C ASP A 175 -17.91 0.12 -8.30
N PHE A 176 -17.76 1.43 -8.50
CA PHE A 176 -18.74 2.29 -9.17
C PHE A 176 -18.52 2.24 -10.69
N ALA A 177 -19.10 1.24 -11.37
CA ALA A 177 -18.96 1.14 -12.82
C ALA A 177 -19.81 2.18 -13.54
N TYR A 178 -19.21 2.88 -14.52
CA TYR A 178 -19.93 3.78 -15.40
C TYR A 178 -20.72 3.03 -16.46
N THR A 179 -21.93 3.43 -16.68
CA THR A 179 -22.87 2.69 -17.52
C THR A 179 -23.85 3.62 -18.27
N ALA A 180 -23.41 4.83 -18.58
CA ALA A 180 -24.16 5.83 -19.32
C ALA A 180 -25.49 6.22 -18.66
N GLY A 181 -25.56 6.22 -17.33
CA GLY A 181 -26.74 6.69 -16.57
C GLY A 181 -27.89 5.69 -16.45
N SER A 182 -27.67 4.42 -16.71
CA SER A 182 -28.73 3.43 -16.74
C SER A 182 -28.85 2.54 -15.50
N HIS A 183 -28.21 2.89 -14.37
CA HIS A 183 -28.26 2.03 -13.19
C HIS A 183 -28.15 2.62 -11.85
N ASP A 184 -28.29 1.68 -10.89
CA ASP A 184 -27.97 1.86 -9.48
C ASP A 184 -26.46 2.17 -9.32
N TRP A 185 -26.12 2.92 -8.30
CA TRP A 185 -24.79 3.43 -8.03
C TRP A 185 -23.71 2.33 -7.84
N LEU A 186 -24.08 1.12 -7.40
CA LEU A 186 -23.19 -0.01 -7.29
C LEU A 186 -23.44 -1.01 -8.42
N GLN A 187 -22.39 -1.27 -9.20
CA GLN A 187 -22.44 -2.21 -10.30
C GLN A 187 -21.73 -3.51 -9.97
N PHE A 188 -22.50 -4.58 -9.88
CA PHE A 188 -22.00 -5.93 -9.66
C PHE A 188 -22.18 -6.84 -10.88
N GLN A 189 -22.68 -6.29 -11.98
CA GLN A 189 -22.94 -7.04 -13.21
C GLN A 189 -21.94 -6.66 -14.30
N ILE A 190 -21.46 -7.70 -14.97
CA ILE A 190 -20.69 -7.59 -16.21
C ILE A 190 -21.54 -8.22 -17.31
N ASP A 191 -21.86 -7.45 -18.35
CA ASP A 191 -22.69 -7.86 -19.47
C ASP A 191 -22.15 -7.29 -20.80
N GLU A 192 -22.93 -7.42 -21.87
CA GLU A 192 -22.60 -6.91 -23.20
C GLU A 192 -22.51 -5.39 -23.32
N ASN A 193 -23.05 -4.64 -22.33
CA ASN A 193 -23.03 -3.19 -22.30
C ASN A 193 -21.86 -2.64 -21.45
N THR A 194 -21.06 -3.50 -20.88
CA THR A 194 -19.93 -3.10 -20.04
C THR A 194 -18.87 -2.36 -20.87
N PHE A 195 -18.48 -1.16 -20.43
CA PHE A 195 -17.37 -0.43 -21.01
C PHE A 195 -16.05 -0.93 -20.44
N TRP A 196 -15.20 -1.45 -21.31
CA TRP A 196 -13.93 -2.07 -20.91
C TRP A 196 -12.74 -1.14 -21.11
N GLY A 197 -11.74 -1.30 -20.29
CA GLY A 197 -10.46 -0.65 -20.44
C GLY A 197 -9.37 -1.18 -19.50
N ILE A 198 -8.19 -0.61 -19.64
CA ILE A 198 -7.00 -0.92 -18.87
C ILE A 198 -6.82 0.14 -17.80
N MET A 199 -6.67 -0.30 -16.56
CA MET A 199 -6.33 0.55 -15.43
C MET A 199 -4.94 0.20 -14.90
N HIS A 200 -4.07 1.19 -14.79
CA HIS A 200 -2.68 1.00 -14.35
C HIS A 200 -2.58 0.49 -12.91
N GLY A 201 -3.51 0.89 -12.04
CA GLY A 201 -3.53 0.48 -10.62
C GLY A 201 -3.68 -1.02 -10.45
N ASP A 202 -4.63 -1.65 -11.20
CA ASP A 202 -4.78 -3.10 -11.21
C ASP A 202 -3.50 -3.80 -11.69
N ASN A 203 -2.98 -3.36 -12.83
CA ASN A 203 -1.82 -3.98 -13.46
C ASN A 203 -0.55 -3.86 -12.60
N SER A 204 -0.34 -2.74 -11.92
CA SER A 204 0.76 -2.60 -10.96
C SER A 204 0.58 -3.48 -9.73
N GLY A 205 -0.67 -3.72 -9.30
CA GLY A 205 -0.99 -4.68 -8.25
C GLY A 205 -0.61 -6.11 -8.63
N TYR A 206 -0.96 -6.53 -9.84
CA TYR A 206 -0.55 -7.84 -10.38
C TYR A 206 0.95 -7.96 -10.60
N TYR A 207 1.62 -6.89 -11.04
CA TYR A 207 3.08 -6.84 -11.06
C TYR A 207 3.67 -7.15 -9.68
N GLN A 208 3.18 -6.48 -8.64
CA GLN A 208 3.64 -6.70 -7.27
C GLN A 208 3.33 -8.13 -6.79
N ALA A 209 2.14 -8.65 -7.06
CA ALA A 209 1.76 -10.01 -6.70
C ALA A 209 2.68 -11.06 -7.35
N CYS A 210 3.02 -10.90 -8.63
CA CYS A 210 3.99 -11.75 -9.32
C CYS A 210 5.38 -11.69 -8.69
N LYS A 211 5.87 -10.48 -8.32
CA LYS A 211 7.15 -10.33 -7.60
C LYS A 211 7.12 -11.02 -6.22
N ARG A 212 6.00 -10.94 -5.50
CA ARG A 212 5.80 -11.58 -4.19
C ARG A 212 5.78 -13.11 -4.32
N LEU A 213 5.08 -13.66 -5.31
CA LEU A 213 5.14 -15.09 -5.62
C LEU A 213 6.55 -15.55 -5.95
N ALA A 214 7.30 -14.77 -6.71
CA ALA A 214 8.71 -15.09 -7.01
C ALA A 214 9.57 -15.13 -5.75
N ILE A 215 9.36 -14.21 -4.78
CA ILE A 215 10.06 -14.22 -3.49
C ILE A 215 9.71 -15.48 -2.70
N ILE A 216 8.41 -15.82 -2.56
CA ILE A 216 7.96 -17.01 -1.86
C ILE A 216 8.59 -18.27 -2.49
N TYR A 217 8.50 -18.44 -3.80
CA TYR A 217 9.02 -19.60 -4.49
C TYR A 217 10.55 -19.74 -4.37
N ARG A 218 11.28 -18.63 -4.45
CA ARG A 218 12.73 -18.64 -4.25
C ARG A 218 13.10 -19.08 -2.84
N HIS A 219 12.40 -18.54 -1.84
CA HIS A 219 12.59 -18.93 -0.44
C HIS A 219 12.30 -20.43 -0.23
N LEU A 220 11.26 -20.96 -0.87
CA LEU A 220 10.87 -22.37 -0.79
C LEU A 220 11.72 -23.30 -1.68
N GLY A 221 12.77 -22.78 -2.36
CA GLY A 221 13.71 -23.53 -3.18
C GLY A 221 13.20 -23.89 -4.58
N ASN A 222 12.12 -23.28 -5.07
CA ASN A 222 11.60 -23.50 -6.42
C ASN A 222 11.98 -22.36 -7.38
N GLU A 223 13.24 -22.37 -7.83
CA GLU A 223 13.78 -21.33 -8.68
C GLU A 223 13.09 -21.25 -10.06
N SER A 224 12.60 -22.38 -10.58
CA SER A 224 11.87 -22.41 -11.86
C SER A 224 10.58 -21.57 -11.78
N ARG A 225 9.79 -21.75 -10.72
CA ARG A 225 8.56 -20.95 -10.51
C ARG A 225 8.88 -19.49 -10.16
N ALA A 226 9.91 -19.25 -9.37
CA ALA A 226 10.39 -17.90 -9.07
C ALA A 226 10.76 -17.13 -10.35
N THR A 227 11.50 -17.76 -11.25
CA THR A 227 11.87 -17.19 -12.55
C THR A 227 10.66 -16.94 -13.44
N HIS A 228 9.69 -17.88 -13.47
CA HIS A 228 8.44 -17.71 -14.22
C HIS A 228 7.72 -16.44 -13.79
N TRP A 229 7.44 -16.29 -12.50
CA TRP A 229 6.70 -15.14 -11.98
C TRP A 229 7.48 -13.82 -12.12
N SER A 230 8.81 -13.85 -11.97
CA SER A 230 9.65 -12.66 -12.22
C SER A 230 9.56 -12.17 -13.66
N ARG A 231 9.67 -13.06 -14.65
CA ARG A 231 9.55 -12.71 -16.07
C ARG A 231 8.15 -12.21 -16.44
N PHE A 232 7.11 -12.81 -15.85
CA PHE A 232 5.75 -12.36 -16.07
C PHE A 232 5.54 -10.93 -15.52
N ALA A 233 6.06 -10.65 -14.32
CA ALA A 233 6.06 -9.30 -13.76
C ALA A 233 6.76 -8.29 -14.68
N ASP A 234 7.95 -8.62 -15.18
CA ASP A 234 8.70 -7.73 -16.08
C ASP A 234 7.91 -7.44 -17.38
N GLY A 235 7.17 -8.43 -17.90
CA GLY A 235 6.25 -8.25 -19.02
C GLY A 235 5.12 -7.25 -18.71
N LEU A 236 4.43 -7.42 -17.57
CA LEU A 236 3.37 -6.49 -17.14
C LEU A 236 3.91 -5.07 -16.99
N LYS A 237 5.06 -4.91 -16.34
CA LYS A 237 5.73 -3.60 -16.19
C LYS A 237 5.99 -2.94 -17.54
N SER A 238 6.54 -3.68 -18.50
CA SER A 238 6.85 -3.16 -19.83
C SER A 238 5.59 -2.68 -20.56
N ARG A 239 4.54 -3.52 -20.60
CA ARG A 239 3.27 -3.21 -21.25
C ARG A 239 2.55 -2.02 -20.60
N MET A 240 2.53 -1.99 -19.28
CA MET A 240 1.90 -0.89 -18.55
C MET A 240 2.60 0.45 -18.82
N ASN A 241 3.94 0.47 -18.87
CA ASN A 241 4.69 1.68 -19.21
C ASN A 241 4.48 2.11 -20.67
N GLU A 242 4.30 1.18 -21.59
CA GLU A 242 4.02 1.45 -22.99
C GLU A 242 2.61 2.02 -23.23
N ILE A 243 1.61 1.49 -22.51
CA ILE A 243 0.19 1.73 -22.80
C ILE A 243 -0.42 2.82 -21.90
N CYS A 244 -0.06 2.84 -20.61
CA CYS A 244 -0.72 3.70 -19.62
C CYS A 244 0.05 5.00 -19.32
N TRP A 245 1.33 5.11 -19.66
CA TRP A 245 2.14 6.30 -19.40
C TRP A 245 1.85 7.41 -20.40
N ASN A 246 1.45 8.62 -19.93
CA ASN A 246 1.09 9.74 -20.82
C ASN A 246 2.22 10.78 -21.02
N GLY A 247 3.39 10.54 -20.41
CA GLY A 247 4.53 11.46 -20.44
C GLY A 247 4.83 12.07 -19.07
N ASP A 248 3.82 12.30 -18.24
CA ASP A 248 3.93 12.93 -16.93
C ASP A 248 3.53 12.00 -15.77
N PHE A 249 2.50 11.15 -15.98
CA PHE A 249 1.98 10.18 -15.02
C PHE A 249 1.21 9.06 -15.75
N TYR A 250 0.68 8.07 -15.01
CA TYR A 250 -0.16 7.04 -15.63
C TYR A 250 -1.59 7.53 -15.76
N THR A 251 -2.08 7.52 -17.03
CA THR A 251 -3.47 7.83 -17.41
C THR A 251 -4.44 7.01 -16.55
N HIS A 252 -5.46 7.66 -16.01
CA HIS A 252 -6.44 7.02 -15.14
C HIS A 252 -7.03 5.75 -15.76
N PHE A 253 -7.48 5.81 -17.01
CA PHE A 253 -8.12 4.69 -17.68
C PHE A 253 -7.87 4.72 -19.21
N VAL A 254 -7.34 3.64 -19.77
CA VAL A 254 -7.13 3.48 -21.21
C VAL A 254 -8.30 2.68 -21.79
N LYS A 255 -9.21 3.37 -22.49
CA LYS A 255 -10.44 2.79 -23.01
C LYS A 255 -10.18 1.74 -24.09
N GLN A 256 -10.82 0.57 -23.98
CA GLN A 256 -10.90 -0.44 -25.03
C GLN A 256 -12.27 -0.38 -25.73
N THR A 257 -13.35 -0.23 -24.96
CA THR A 257 -14.67 0.07 -25.51
C THR A 257 -14.80 1.58 -25.68
N PRO A 258 -15.17 2.07 -26.88
CA PRO A 258 -15.40 3.49 -27.08
C PRO A 258 -16.53 4.00 -26.17
N VAL A 259 -16.22 4.99 -25.34
CA VAL A 259 -17.15 5.70 -24.49
C VAL A 259 -16.66 7.14 -24.33
N GLU A 260 -17.56 8.10 -24.47
CA GLU A 260 -17.30 9.50 -24.18
C GLU A 260 -18.15 9.94 -22.98
N ILE A 261 -17.47 10.46 -21.97
CA ILE A 261 -18.13 11.03 -20.79
C ILE A 261 -17.97 12.55 -20.89
N PRO A 262 -19.05 13.30 -21.01
CA PRO A 262 -18.97 14.75 -21.15
C PRO A 262 -18.19 15.40 -19.99
N GLY A 263 -17.19 16.21 -20.34
CA GLY A 263 -16.35 16.89 -19.34
C GLY A 263 -15.25 16.05 -18.72
N VAL A 264 -15.01 14.82 -19.19
CA VAL A 264 -13.94 13.93 -18.71
C VAL A 264 -12.87 13.73 -19.76
N ASP A 265 -11.63 13.95 -19.35
CA ASP A 265 -10.41 13.57 -20.08
C ASP A 265 -9.55 12.70 -19.17
N GLU A 266 -9.59 11.40 -19.39
CA GLU A 266 -8.88 10.41 -18.56
C GLU A 266 -7.36 10.61 -18.59
N ALA A 267 -6.81 11.19 -19.68
CA ALA A 267 -5.39 11.48 -19.77
C ALA A 267 -4.97 12.63 -18.84
N SER A 268 -5.91 13.50 -18.45
CA SER A 268 -5.68 14.59 -17.48
C SER A 268 -5.90 14.16 -16.03
N GLN A 269 -6.54 13.01 -15.79
CA GLN A 269 -6.91 12.55 -14.44
C GLN A 269 -5.76 11.81 -13.75
N LEU A 270 -5.25 12.39 -12.66
CA LEU A 270 -4.26 11.78 -11.77
C LEU A 270 -4.96 11.00 -10.67
N SER A 271 -4.97 9.68 -10.78
CA SER A 271 -5.64 8.80 -9.81
C SER A 271 -4.69 8.30 -8.72
N PHE A 272 -5.25 7.89 -7.57
CA PHE A 272 -4.52 7.50 -6.36
C PHE A 272 -3.58 6.29 -6.55
N SER A 273 -3.76 5.50 -7.59
CA SER A 273 -2.86 4.38 -7.89
C SER A 273 -1.48 4.83 -8.42
N ASN A 274 -1.31 6.11 -8.80
CA ASN A 274 -0.01 6.62 -9.26
C ASN A 274 1.10 6.52 -8.20
N PRO A 275 0.96 6.98 -6.93
CA PRO A 275 1.99 6.76 -5.91
C PRO A 275 2.15 5.28 -5.55
N MET A 276 1.10 4.47 -5.65
CA MET A 276 1.22 3.01 -5.49
C MET A 276 2.13 2.39 -6.57
N ASN A 277 2.09 2.89 -7.81
CA ASN A 277 2.99 2.42 -8.89
C ASN A 277 4.47 2.68 -8.54
N ILE A 278 4.77 3.82 -7.92
CA ILE A 278 6.12 4.13 -7.42
C ILE A 278 6.52 3.09 -6.37
N ASN A 279 5.71 2.93 -5.33
CA ASN A 279 5.99 2.04 -4.20
C ASN A 279 6.04 0.55 -4.58
N ARG A 280 5.33 0.16 -5.63
CA ARG A 280 5.37 -1.20 -6.21
C ARG A 280 6.59 -1.44 -7.12
N GLY A 281 7.29 -0.38 -7.53
CA GLY A 281 8.51 -0.46 -8.34
C GLY A 281 8.27 -0.57 -9.85
N VAL A 282 7.12 -0.07 -10.32
CA VAL A 282 6.78 -0.07 -11.76
C VAL A 282 7.46 1.07 -12.48
N THR A 283 7.62 2.23 -11.82
CA THR A 283 8.20 3.44 -12.38
C THR A 283 9.72 3.34 -12.58
N SER A 284 10.25 4.17 -13.48
CA SER A 284 11.65 4.59 -13.41
C SER A 284 11.82 5.72 -12.39
N PRO A 285 13.05 6.08 -11.97
CA PRO A 285 13.28 7.24 -11.09
C PRO A 285 12.72 8.55 -11.66
N GLU A 286 12.85 8.77 -12.97
CA GLU A 286 12.35 9.97 -13.68
C GLU A 286 10.82 10.00 -13.67
N GLN A 287 10.16 8.86 -13.91
CA GLN A 287 8.72 8.73 -13.81
C GLN A 287 8.21 8.98 -12.39
N ALA A 288 8.89 8.43 -11.38
CA ALA A 288 8.54 8.66 -9.98
C ALA A 288 8.60 10.16 -9.65
N SER A 289 9.70 10.84 -10.02
CA SER A 289 9.85 12.28 -9.82
C SER A 289 8.79 13.10 -10.55
N SER A 290 8.42 12.72 -11.78
CA SER A 290 7.37 13.38 -12.56
C SER A 290 6.02 13.30 -11.85
N ILE A 291 5.61 12.11 -11.44
CA ILE A 291 4.36 11.88 -10.70
C ILE A 291 4.32 12.71 -9.41
N LEU A 292 5.40 12.69 -8.62
CA LEU A 292 5.46 13.41 -7.34
C LEU A 292 5.36 14.93 -7.52
N ARG A 293 6.00 15.49 -8.57
CA ARG A 293 5.86 16.90 -8.91
C ARG A 293 4.44 17.25 -9.36
N GLU A 294 3.76 16.37 -10.09
CA GLU A 294 2.39 16.60 -10.54
C GLU A 294 1.39 16.65 -9.36
N TYR A 295 1.53 15.78 -8.35
CA TYR A 295 0.74 15.87 -7.12
C TYR A 295 0.90 17.21 -6.40
N ARG A 296 2.14 17.70 -6.25
CA ARG A 296 2.43 19.01 -5.64
C ARG A 296 1.82 20.15 -6.43
N LYS A 297 2.01 20.16 -7.74
CA LYS A 297 1.44 21.16 -8.66
C LYS A 297 -0.08 21.23 -8.54
N ARG A 298 -0.75 20.09 -8.44
CA ARG A 298 -2.22 20.05 -8.29
C ARG A 298 -2.68 20.56 -6.93
N LYS A 299 -2.00 20.24 -5.86
CA LYS A 299 -2.26 20.84 -4.55
C LYS A 299 -2.21 22.38 -4.61
N GLU A 300 -1.17 22.94 -5.26
CA GLU A 300 -1.02 24.38 -5.40
C GLU A 300 -2.15 25.00 -6.25
N SER A 301 -2.53 24.35 -7.36
CA SER A 301 -3.56 24.87 -8.28
C SER A 301 -4.98 24.75 -7.72
N THR A 302 -5.30 23.70 -6.96
CA THR A 302 -6.62 23.47 -6.35
C THR A 302 -6.76 24.13 -5.00
N GLN A 303 -5.65 24.54 -4.35
CA GLN A 303 -5.59 25.05 -2.99
C GLN A 303 -6.13 24.04 -1.95
N ALA A 304 -6.10 22.75 -2.25
CA ALA A 304 -6.48 21.71 -1.32
C ALA A 304 -5.51 21.68 -0.14
N PHE A 305 -5.99 21.31 1.05
CA PHE A 305 -5.16 21.27 2.25
C PHE A 305 -4.05 20.21 2.16
N ALA A 306 -4.23 19.19 1.31
CA ALA A 306 -3.26 18.14 1.02
C ALA A 306 -3.41 17.65 -0.43
N GLU A 307 -2.33 17.08 -0.97
CA GLU A 307 -2.29 16.49 -2.32
C GLU A 307 -2.75 15.02 -2.36
N TRP A 308 -3.43 14.53 -1.35
CA TRP A 308 -3.83 13.12 -1.21
C TRP A 308 -5.12 12.80 -1.99
N PHE A 309 -5.24 13.33 -3.20
CA PHE A 309 -6.43 13.16 -4.04
C PHE A 309 -6.70 11.68 -4.36
N SER A 310 -7.95 11.25 -4.22
CA SER A 310 -8.38 9.98 -4.79
C SER A 310 -8.31 10.02 -6.33
N ILE A 311 -8.72 11.14 -6.93
CA ILE A 311 -8.56 11.48 -8.34
C ILE A 311 -8.60 13.00 -8.52
N GLU A 312 -7.79 13.55 -9.45
CA GLU A 312 -7.79 14.98 -9.78
C GLU A 312 -7.46 15.18 -11.27
N PRO A 313 -8.30 15.88 -12.06
CA PRO A 313 -9.60 16.46 -11.69
C PRO A 313 -10.67 15.39 -11.41
N PRO A 314 -11.69 15.70 -10.58
CA PRO A 314 -12.79 14.79 -10.31
C PRO A 314 -13.71 14.63 -11.54
N PHE A 315 -14.52 13.59 -11.51
CA PHE A 315 -15.59 13.42 -12.47
C PHE A 315 -16.75 14.39 -12.19
N PRO A 316 -17.55 14.72 -13.22
CA PRO A 316 -18.78 15.47 -13.01
C PRO A 316 -19.74 14.76 -12.05
N ASP A 317 -20.46 15.55 -11.25
CA ASP A 317 -21.38 15.05 -10.25
C ASP A 317 -22.47 14.14 -10.84
N GLY A 318 -22.79 13.06 -10.14
CA GLY A 318 -23.90 12.16 -10.45
C GLY A 318 -23.70 11.19 -11.61
N ILE A 319 -22.58 11.21 -12.32
CA ILE A 319 -22.38 10.32 -13.49
C ILE A 319 -22.27 8.83 -13.13
N PHE A 320 -21.96 8.52 -11.90
CA PHE A 320 -21.91 7.14 -11.37
C PHE A 320 -23.21 6.73 -10.64
N GLY A 321 -24.29 7.49 -10.76
CA GLY A 321 -25.61 7.15 -10.24
C GLY A 321 -25.83 7.43 -8.74
N ASP A 322 -24.82 7.86 -8.00
CA ASP A 322 -24.95 8.28 -6.59
C ASP A 322 -24.77 9.79 -6.46
N GLU A 323 -25.78 10.47 -5.88
CA GLU A 323 -25.79 11.91 -5.64
C GLU A 323 -24.71 12.38 -4.64
N LYS A 324 -24.13 11.48 -3.85
CA LYS A 324 -23.06 11.76 -2.88
C LYS A 324 -21.66 11.67 -3.50
N ILE A 325 -21.51 11.10 -4.70
CA ILE A 325 -20.25 11.06 -5.43
C ILE A 325 -20.08 12.38 -6.21
N ILE A 326 -19.97 13.46 -5.47
CA ILE A 326 -19.70 14.80 -5.99
C ILE A 326 -18.20 15.07 -6.06
N GLY A 327 -17.81 16.06 -6.85
CA GLY A 327 -16.40 16.49 -6.93
C GLY A 327 -15.87 16.92 -5.56
N GLY A 328 -14.74 16.32 -5.15
CA GLY A 328 -14.12 16.53 -3.84
C GLY A 328 -14.58 15.56 -2.75
N ALA A 329 -15.50 14.62 -3.05
CA ALA A 329 -15.98 13.64 -2.09
C ALA A 329 -15.49 12.23 -2.39
N TYR A 330 -15.12 11.48 -1.35
CA TYR A 330 -14.77 10.06 -1.36
C TYR A 330 -13.82 9.69 -2.52
N CYS A 331 -14.23 8.72 -3.38
CA CYS A 331 -13.42 8.31 -4.53
C CYS A 331 -13.35 9.35 -5.65
N ASN A 332 -14.21 10.37 -5.65
CA ASN A 332 -14.31 11.40 -6.68
C ASN A 332 -13.61 12.72 -6.28
N GLY A 333 -12.35 12.66 -5.95
CA GLY A 333 -11.54 13.85 -5.61
C GLY A 333 -11.40 14.09 -4.10
N GLY A 334 -11.92 13.21 -3.24
CA GLY A 334 -11.70 13.27 -1.80
C GLY A 334 -10.22 13.15 -1.44
N ILE A 335 -9.83 13.81 -0.36
CA ILE A 335 -8.46 13.77 0.18
C ILE A 335 -8.35 12.58 1.12
N MET A 336 -7.59 11.56 0.73
CA MET A 336 -7.55 10.28 1.44
C MET A 336 -6.21 10.05 2.15
N PRO A 337 -6.21 9.77 3.47
CA PRO A 337 -5.00 9.39 4.18
C PRO A 337 -4.30 8.15 3.58
N LEU A 338 -5.05 7.25 2.93
CA LEU A 338 -4.48 6.14 2.17
C LEU A 338 -3.48 6.63 1.12
N VAL A 339 -3.89 7.62 0.32
CA VAL A 339 -3.02 8.23 -0.71
C VAL A 339 -1.88 8.99 -0.07
N GLY A 340 -2.16 9.67 1.06
CA GLY A 340 -1.15 10.38 1.83
C GLY A 340 -0.01 9.48 2.30
N GLY A 341 -0.31 8.31 2.83
CA GLY A 341 0.72 7.36 3.28
C GLY A 341 1.54 6.77 2.12
N GLU A 342 0.91 6.49 0.98
CA GLU A 342 1.61 6.07 -0.24
C GLU A 342 2.53 7.19 -0.76
N LEU A 343 2.05 8.44 -0.77
CA LEU A 343 2.85 9.61 -1.14
C LEU A 343 3.99 9.86 -0.14
N ALA A 344 3.74 9.73 1.18
CA ALA A 344 4.78 9.91 2.18
C ALA A 344 5.98 9.00 1.92
N ARG A 345 5.73 7.70 1.69
CA ARG A 345 6.80 6.76 1.34
C ARG A 345 7.46 7.11 0.02
N ALA A 346 6.66 7.36 -1.02
CA ALA A 346 7.19 7.69 -2.34
C ALA A 346 8.06 8.96 -2.33
N TYR A 347 7.64 10.01 -1.64
CA TYR A 347 8.42 11.23 -1.45
C TYR A 347 9.75 10.96 -0.74
N LEU A 348 9.69 10.25 0.40
CA LEU A 348 10.87 9.96 1.21
C LEU A 348 11.90 9.11 0.46
N GLU A 349 11.49 8.20 -0.40
CA GLU A 349 12.39 7.32 -1.15
C GLU A 349 12.92 7.95 -2.45
N ASN A 350 12.33 9.05 -2.93
CA ASN A 350 12.66 9.64 -4.22
C ASN A 350 13.20 11.08 -4.15
N GLY A 351 13.78 11.49 -3.00
CA GLY A 351 14.49 12.77 -2.86
C GLY A 351 13.59 13.99 -2.60
N PHE A 352 12.36 13.75 -2.15
CA PHE A 352 11.39 14.76 -1.72
C PHE A 352 11.08 14.61 -0.21
N GLU A 353 12.11 14.44 0.59
CA GLU A 353 11.98 14.08 2.01
C GLU A 353 11.17 15.12 2.80
N ALA A 354 11.29 16.40 2.47
CA ALA A 354 10.56 17.47 3.13
C ALA A 354 9.03 17.30 2.98
N GLU A 355 8.56 16.93 1.79
CA GLU A 355 7.16 16.68 1.48
C GLU A 355 6.63 15.42 2.17
N GLY A 356 7.46 14.37 2.23
CA GLY A 356 7.11 13.15 2.97
C GLY A 356 6.97 13.40 4.47
N ILE A 357 7.86 14.18 5.06
CA ILE A 357 7.82 14.60 6.45
C ILE A 357 6.59 15.48 6.72
N GLU A 358 6.33 16.48 5.85
CA GLU A 358 5.14 17.33 5.96
C GLU A 358 3.84 16.50 5.92
N THR A 359 3.80 15.47 5.08
CA THR A 359 2.65 14.55 5.01
C THR A 359 2.40 13.85 6.33
N LEU A 360 3.43 13.27 6.96
CA LEU A 360 3.30 12.60 8.26
C LEU A 360 2.90 13.58 9.37
N GLN A 361 3.50 14.77 9.41
CA GLN A 361 3.16 15.83 10.38
C GLN A 361 1.72 16.33 10.20
N ARG A 362 1.28 16.50 8.95
CA ARG A 362 -0.10 16.89 8.62
C ARG A 362 -1.09 15.83 9.08
N TYR A 363 -0.79 14.55 8.85
CA TYR A 363 -1.63 13.46 9.33
C TYR A 363 -1.72 13.44 10.87
N HIS A 364 -0.57 13.57 11.57
CA HIS A 364 -0.57 13.69 13.03
C HIS A 364 -1.47 14.84 13.52
N LYS A 365 -1.41 16.00 12.87
CA LYS A 365 -2.26 17.16 13.21
C LYS A 365 -3.75 16.84 13.01
N LEU A 366 -4.12 16.15 11.93
CA LEU A 366 -5.52 15.76 11.65
C LEU A 366 -6.06 14.83 12.73
N ILE A 367 -5.36 13.74 13.02
CA ILE A 367 -5.81 12.77 14.02
C ILE A 367 -5.78 13.31 15.44
N SER A 368 -4.95 14.33 15.71
CA SER A 368 -4.89 14.99 17.03
C SER A 368 -6.09 15.90 17.31
N LYS A 369 -6.78 16.37 16.27
CA LYS A 369 -7.94 17.26 16.41
C LYS A 369 -9.11 16.59 17.13
N ASN A 370 -9.46 15.35 16.71
CA ASN A 370 -10.61 14.62 17.21
C ASN A 370 -10.24 13.28 17.88
N ASN A 371 -8.94 12.95 17.95
CA ASN A 371 -8.43 11.63 18.34
C ASN A 371 -9.04 10.50 17.51
N GLU A 372 -9.23 10.75 16.21
CA GLU A 372 -9.85 9.84 15.27
C GLU A 372 -9.21 9.96 13.88
N THR A 373 -9.39 8.94 13.05
CA THR A 373 -8.99 8.90 11.66
C THR A 373 -10.21 8.74 10.76
N TYR A 374 -10.17 9.38 9.60
CA TYR A 374 -11.29 9.36 8.64
C TYR A 374 -10.86 8.71 7.34
N LEU A 375 -11.78 8.02 6.69
CA LEU A 375 -11.55 7.39 5.39
C LEU A 375 -11.11 8.44 4.36
N TRP A 376 -11.77 9.61 4.38
CA TRP A 376 -11.46 10.73 3.52
C TRP A 376 -11.87 12.06 4.14
N TYR A 377 -11.35 13.15 3.58
CA TYR A 377 -11.65 14.54 3.91
C TYR A 377 -12.05 15.28 2.65
N PHE A 378 -12.83 16.36 2.78
CA PHE A 378 -13.03 17.30 1.67
C PHE A 378 -11.74 18.11 1.39
N PRO A 379 -11.59 18.71 0.18
CA PRO A 379 -10.40 19.52 -0.14
C PRO A 379 -10.12 20.68 0.81
N ASP A 380 -11.14 21.21 1.51
CA ASP A 380 -10.99 22.25 2.54
C ASP A 380 -10.53 21.73 3.90
N GLY A 381 -10.42 20.40 4.08
CA GLY A 381 -10.00 19.75 5.31
C GLY A 381 -11.12 19.40 6.28
N SER A 382 -12.37 19.57 5.89
CA SER A 382 -13.51 19.07 6.66
C SER A 382 -13.60 17.55 6.55
N GLU A 383 -14.02 16.91 7.64
CA GLU A 383 -14.10 15.45 7.73
C GLU A 383 -15.35 14.92 7.02
N SER A 384 -15.25 13.70 6.46
CA SER A 384 -16.44 12.95 6.02
C SER A 384 -17.37 12.62 7.20
N THR A 385 -18.66 12.45 6.90
CA THR A 385 -19.69 12.12 7.89
C THR A 385 -20.55 10.97 7.38
N VAL A 386 -21.40 10.39 8.22
CA VAL A 386 -22.39 9.39 7.81
C VAL A 386 -23.30 9.92 6.69
N ASP A 387 -23.67 11.21 6.76
CA ASP A 387 -24.55 11.82 5.75
C ASP A 387 -23.86 12.01 4.39
N THR A 388 -22.52 12.12 4.39
CA THR A 388 -21.71 12.27 3.16
C THR A 388 -21.15 10.95 2.66
N SER A 389 -21.34 9.84 3.38
CA SER A 389 -20.89 8.50 2.97
C SER A 389 -21.79 7.94 1.86
N THR A 390 -21.17 7.33 0.87
CA THR A 390 -21.85 6.87 -0.35
C THR A 390 -22.62 5.57 -0.17
N SER A 391 -22.23 4.75 0.80
CA SER A 391 -22.90 3.49 1.08
C SER A 391 -22.88 3.16 2.57
N PRO A 392 -23.72 2.20 3.03
CA PRO A 392 -23.73 1.75 4.42
C PRO A 392 -22.38 1.21 4.92
N ASP A 393 -21.51 0.83 4.02
CA ASP A 393 -20.20 0.25 4.27
C ASP A 393 -19.03 1.22 4.00
N ALA A 394 -19.29 2.43 3.50
CA ALA A 394 -18.31 3.51 3.40
C ALA A 394 -18.36 4.39 4.66
N MET A 395 -18.07 3.80 5.81
CA MET A 395 -18.10 4.50 7.10
C MET A 395 -17.11 5.67 7.13
N PRO A 396 -17.45 6.78 7.83
CA PRO A 396 -16.57 7.96 7.85
C PRO A 396 -15.24 7.70 8.54
N THR A 397 -15.20 6.89 9.62
CA THR A 397 -13.97 6.53 10.34
C THR A 397 -13.42 5.20 9.82
N ASP A 398 -12.13 5.16 9.52
CA ASP A 398 -11.51 3.98 8.93
C ASP A 398 -9.98 4.03 9.07
N GLY A 399 -9.37 2.97 9.54
CA GLY A 399 -7.92 2.83 9.69
C GLY A 399 -7.16 2.48 8.42
N TRP A 400 -7.82 2.32 7.28
CA TRP A 400 -7.17 2.03 6.00
C TRP A 400 -6.05 3.03 5.68
N GLY A 401 -6.36 4.33 5.82
CA GLY A 401 -5.35 5.39 5.67
C GLY A 401 -4.30 5.39 6.77
N SER A 402 -4.66 5.04 8.00
CA SER A 402 -3.71 4.91 9.13
C SER A 402 -2.64 3.86 8.86
N SER A 403 -3.05 2.70 8.33
CA SER A 403 -2.13 1.63 7.91
C SER A 403 -1.12 2.12 6.87
N SER A 404 -1.60 2.90 5.88
CA SER A 404 -0.74 3.49 4.86
C SER A 404 0.23 4.55 5.43
N MET A 405 -0.22 5.37 6.38
CA MET A 405 0.64 6.34 7.06
C MET A 405 1.73 5.66 7.90
N LEU A 406 1.40 4.55 8.59
CA LEU A 406 2.41 3.76 9.29
C LEU A 406 3.43 3.15 8.34
N TYR A 407 2.99 2.70 7.17
CA TYR A 407 3.86 2.22 6.10
C TYR A 407 4.83 3.32 5.62
N GLY A 408 4.33 4.55 5.41
CA GLY A 408 5.16 5.72 5.10
C GLY A 408 6.17 6.07 6.22
N LEU A 409 5.76 5.98 7.47
CA LEU A 409 6.61 6.24 8.64
C LEU A 409 7.71 5.18 8.81
N VAL A 410 7.34 3.89 8.78
CA VAL A 410 8.26 2.78 9.05
C VAL A 410 9.20 2.54 7.86
N GLU A 411 8.66 2.38 6.66
CA GLU A 411 9.47 2.06 5.48
C GLU A 411 10.07 3.31 4.83
N GLY A 412 9.39 4.45 4.92
CA GLY A 412 9.87 5.72 4.36
C GLY A 412 10.83 6.47 5.29
N LEU A 413 10.36 6.98 6.44
CA LEU A 413 11.16 7.86 7.31
C LEU A 413 12.16 7.08 8.18
N ALA A 414 11.70 6.08 8.93
CA ALA A 414 12.58 5.20 9.70
C ALA A 414 13.41 4.27 8.78
N GLY A 415 12.92 4.03 7.56
CA GLY A 415 13.64 3.38 6.49
C GLY A 415 13.85 1.87 6.67
N VAL A 416 13.03 1.21 7.51
CA VAL A 416 13.17 -0.22 7.78
C VAL A 416 12.25 -1.03 6.85
N GLN A 417 12.83 -1.84 5.97
CA GLN A 417 12.08 -2.70 5.05
C GLN A 417 12.52 -4.16 5.19
N ASP A 418 11.56 -5.05 5.46
CA ASP A 418 11.77 -6.49 5.35
C ASP A 418 11.67 -6.90 3.88
N LYS A 419 12.75 -7.44 3.33
CA LYS A 419 12.83 -7.85 1.92
C LYS A 419 12.39 -9.30 1.67
N THR A 420 12.25 -10.08 2.75
CA THR A 420 11.87 -11.49 2.69
C THR A 420 10.79 -11.80 3.72
N LYS A 421 11.16 -12.40 4.83
CA LYS A 421 10.29 -12.66 5.99
C LYS A 421 11.06 -12.50 7.29
N GLN A 422 10.36 -12.08 8.35
CA GLN A 422 10.91 -12.00 9.70
C GLN A 422 12.27 -11.27 9.78
N PHE A 423 12.47 -10.29 8.90
CA PHE A 423 13.71 -9.51 8.77
C PHE A 423 14.96 -10.36 8.49
N GLU A 424 14.82 -11.49 7.77
CA GLU A 424 15.98 -12.30 7.34
C GLU A 424 16.87 -11.55 6.35
N SER A 425 16.30 -10.62 5.59
CA SER A 425 17.01 -9.68 4.72
C SER A 425 16.35 -8.32 4.81
N ILE A 426 17.10 -7.29 5.15
CA ILE A 426 16.58 -5.94 5.33
C ILE A 426 17.24 -4.91 4.42
N SER A 427 16.47 -3.88 4.07
CA SER A 427 17.01 -2.60 3.62
C SER A 427 16.79 -1.58 4.75
N LEU A 428 17.83 -0.82 5.06
CA LEU A 428 17.78 0.21 6.09
C LEU A 428 18.17 1.56 5.48
N SER A 429 17.24 2.52 5.52
CA SER A 429 17.45 3.84 4.93
C SER A 429 16.88 4.95 5.83
N PRO A 430 17.52 5.24 6.98
CA PRO A 430 17.09 6.29 7.88
C PRO A 430 17.17 7.68 7.23
N ARG A 431 16.11 8.49 7.43
CA ARG A 431 16.02 9.84 6.85
C ARG A 431 15.81 10.94 7.92
N TRP A 432 16.28 10.68 9.14
CA TRP A 432 16.07 11.59 10.29
C TRP A 432 16.70 12.96 10.12
N SER A 433 17.83 13.06 9.40
CA SER A 433 18.48 14.35 9.05
C SER A 433 17.50 15.31 8.35
N ALA A 434 16.65 14.80 7.46
CA ALA A 434 15.66 15.64 6.76
C ALA A 434 14.58 16.20 7.69
N ALA A 435 14.30 15.51 8.81
CA ALA A 435 13.38 15.98 9.85
C ALA A 435 14.05 16.83 10.93
N ASN A 436 15.36 17.14 10.79
CA ASN A 436 16.18 17.80 11.80
C ASN A 436 16.15 17.05 13.15
N ILE A 437 16.16 15.73 13.10
CA ILE A 437 16.23 14.84 14.26
C ILE A 437 17.66 14.31 14.34
N THR A 438 18.32 14.60 15.45
CA THR A 438 19.71 14.22 15.70
C THR A 438 19.85 12.97 16.56
N GLU A 439 18.78 12.56 17.24
CA GLU A 439 18.74 11.33 18.05
C GLU A 439 17.42 10.62 17.86
N ALA A 440 17.46 9.30 17.62
CA ALA A 440 16.25 8.48 17.50
C ALA A 440 16.51 7.04 17.96
N GLU A 441 15.51 6.45 18.60
CA GLU A 441 15.46 5.02 18.91
C GLU A 441 14.28 4.37 18.18
N ILE A 442 14.53 3.36 17.36
CA ILE A 442 13.56 2.73 16.48
C ILE A 442 13.51 1.23 16.77
N GLY A 443 12.31 0.71 16.92
CA GLY A 443 12.02 -0.71 16.83
C GLY A 443 10.98 -0.96 15.76
N VAL A 444 11.17 -2.01 14.98
CA VAL A 444 10.19 -2.51 14.01
C VAL A 444 10.12 -4.02 14.13
N GLY A 445 8.94 -4.54 14.41
CA GLY A 445 8.77 -5.98 14.63
C GLY A 445 7.38 -6.48 14.27
N TYR A 446 7.20 -7.78 14.39
CA TYR A 446 5.97 -8.50 14.18
C TYR A 446 5.59 -9.24 15.47
N GLU A 447 4.52 -8.82 16.13
CA GLU A 447 4.10 -9.38 17.42
C GLU A 447 3.76 -10.88 17.33
N CYS A 448 3.18 -11.33 16.21
CA CYS A 448 2.80 -12.73 16.00
C CYS A 448 3.98 -13.71 16.01
N SER A 449 5.18 -13.26 15.65
CA SER A 449 6.39 -14.10 15.60
C SER A 449 7.48 -13.68 16.59
N GLY A 450 7.40 -12.48 17.14
CA GLY A 450 8.47 -11.88 17.94
C GLY A 450 9.71 -11.49 17.14
N ALA A 451 9.66 -11.55 15.81
CA ALA A 451 10.74 -11.10 14.94
C ALA A 451 10.82 -9.57 14.93
N ALA A 452 12.01 -9.02 15.12
CA ALA A 452 12.20 -7.59 15.16
C ALA A 452 13.62 -7.18 14.78
N VAL A 453 13.74 -5.93 14.31
CA VAL A 453 14.97 -5.18 14.16
C VAL A 453 14.83 -3.86 14.91
N SER A 454 15.90 -3.41 15.55
CA SER A 454 15.94 -2.08 16.16
C SER A 454 17.24 -1.39 15.87
N TYR A 455 17.22 -0.06 15.90
CA TYR A 455 18.44 0.73 15.80
C TYR A 455 18.32 2.02 16.61
N SER A 456 19.49 2.53 17.07
CA SER A 456 19.64 3.91 17.51
C SER A 456 20.38 4.71 16.44
N TYR A 457 19.97 5.96 16.30
CA TYR A 457 20.54 6.94 15.39
C TYR A 457 21.04 8.13 16.18
N THR A 458 22.28 8.57 15.91
CA THR A 458 22.82 9.81 16.47
C THR A 458 23.57 10.56 15.38
N GLU A 459 23.22 11.83 15.16
CA GLU A 459 23.87 12.73 14.22
C GLU A 459 24.58 13.85 14.99
N THR A 460 25.82 14.12 14.59
CA THR A 460 26.66 15.21 15.12
C THR A 460 27.31 15.96 13.96
N ALA A 461 27.99 17.06 14.28
CA ALA A 461 28.79 17.79 13.27
C ALA A 461 29.90 16.92 12.63
N ASN A 462 30.32 15.84 13.29
CA ASN A 462 31.44 14.99 12.85
C ASN A 462 30.97 13.70 12.13
N GLY A 463 29.68 13.39 12.14
CA GLY A 463 29.19 12.17 11.50
C GLY A 463 27.89 11.62 12.05
N ILE A 464 27.52 10.43 11.56
CA ILE A 464 26.33 9.68 11.97
C ILE A 464 26.76 8.35 12.58
N GLN A 465 26.12 7.99 13.69
CA GLN A 465 26.26 6.71 14.36
C GLN A 465 24.95 5.94 14.25
N LEU A 466 25.03 4.67 13.85
CA LEU A 466 23.90 3.72 13.84
C LEU A 466 24.29 2.48 14.64
N SER A 467 23.63 2.23 15.77
CA SER A 467 23.77 0.98 16.50
C SER A 467 22.55 0.10 16.18
N ILE A 468 22.77 -1.00 15.47
CA ILE A 468 21.71 -1.88 14.93
C ILE A 468 21.69 -3.16 15.73
N ASN A 469 20.51 -3.58 16.17
CA ASN A 469 20.26 -4.87 16.80
C ASN A 469 19.31 -5.69 15.91
N ALA A 470 19.81 -6.80 15.38
CA ALA A 470 19.05 -7.75 14.58
C ALA A 470 19.53 -9.18 14.89
N LYS A 471 18.63 -10.14 14.81
CA LYS A 471 18.97 -11.55 15.08
C LYS A 471 19.49 -12.31 13.86
N LYS A 472 19.32 -11.76 12.66
CA LYS A 472 19.72 -12.40 11.39
C LYS A 472 20.11 -11.31 10.39
N SER A 473 21.08 -11.62 9.48
CA SER A 473 21.22 -11.04 8.15
C SER A 473 22.31 -10.02 7.85
N ALA A 474 22.53 -9.89 6.54
CA ALA A 474 23.14 -8.74 5.89
C ALA A 474 22.10 -7.65 5.70
N ALA A 475 22.45 -6.39 5.87
CA ALA A 475 21.65 -5.24 5.55
C ALA A 475 22.25 -4.45 4.38
N ASN A 476 21.37 -4.08 3.44
CA ASN A 476 21.69 -3.02 2.49
C ASN A 476 21.32 -1.68 3.14
N ILE A 477 22.32 -0.84 3.38
CA ILE A 477 22.15 0.42 4.07
C ILE A 477 22.29 1.57 3.08
N GLN A 478 21.33 2.50 3.11
CA GLN A 478 21.37 3.72 2.33
C GLN A 478 21.07 4.91 3.26
N GLN A 479 22.10 5.55 3.78
CA GLN A 479 21.97 6.63 4.75
C GLN A 479 21.89 7.98 4.05
N LEU A 480 20.82 8.74 4.33
CA LEU A 480 20.69 10.15 3.93
C LEU A 480 21.75 10.98 4.64
N LEU A 481 22.44 11.84 3.91
CA LEU A 481 23.45 12.75 4.44
C LEU A 481 22.84 14.13 4.74
N PRO A 482 23.24 14.77 5.83
CA PRO A 482 22.94 16.18 6.07
C PRO A 482 23.43 17.06 4.91
N THR A 483 22.77 18.19 4.71
CA THR A 483 23.14 19.15 3.65
C THR A 483 24.59 19.62 3.82
N GLY A 484 25.38 19.48 2.76
CA GLY A 484 26.80 19.89 2.75
C GLY A 484 27.77 18.87 3.36
N ALA A 485 27.29 17.80 4.00
CA ALA A 485 28.17 16.78 4.56
C ALA A 485 28.98 16.05 3.47
N THR A 486 30.22 15.76 3.73
CA THR A 486 31.09 14.95 2.87
C THR A 486 31.66 13.80 3.69
N VAL A 487 31.48 12.56 3.20
CA VAL A 487 31.93 11.38 3.94
C VAL A 487 33.43 11.17 3.79
N ALA A 488 34.10 10.94 4.90
CA ALA A 488 35.50 10.59 4.97
C ALA A 488 35.69 9.06 4.98
N SER A 489 34.90 8.37 5.81
CA SER A 489 34.96 6.91 5.97
C SER A 489 33.67 6.37 6.54
N ILE A 490 33.43 5.07 6.32
CA ILE A 490 32.37 4.29 6.97
C ILE A 490 33.03 3.08 7.63
N SER A 491 32.65 2.78 8.87
CA SER A 491 33.17 1.62 9.59
C SER A 491 32.08 0.87 10.37
N ASN A 492 32.31 -0.43 10.60
CA ASN A 492 31.58 -1.24 11.57
C ASN A 492 32.58 -1.68 12.66
N GLY A 493 32.48 -1.07 13.83
CA GLY A 493 33.53 -1.16 14.84
C GLY A 493 34.88 -0.71 14.27
N ASN A 494 35.86 -1.60 14.25
CA ASN A 494 37.21 -1.33 13.72
C ASN A 494 37.39 -1.64 12.21
N ALA A 495 36.40 -2.18 11.55
CA ALA A 495 36.48 -2.58 10.13
C ALA A 495 35.94 -1.47 9.23
N ASN A 496 36.77 -0.98 8.31
CA ASN A 496 36.32 -0.06 7.27
C ASN A 496 35.42 -0.80 6.27
N LEU A 497 34.36 -0.10 5.80
CA LEU A 497 33.44 -0.57 4.80
C LEU A 497 33.57 0.24 3.51
N ASP A 498 33.50 -0.44 2.38
CA ASP A 498 33.38 0.20 1.07
C ASP A 498 31.99 0.80 0.92
N PHE A 499 31.88 1.99 0.34
CA PHE A 499 30.62 2.67 0.12
C PHE A 499 30.58 3.37 -1.24
N LYS A 500 29.36 3.68 -1.67
CA LYS A 500 29.09 4.50 -2.87
C LYS A 500 28.27 5.71 -2.46
N GLU A 501 28.59 6.88 -3.01
CA GLU A 501 27.70 8.03 -2.93
C GLU A 501 26.62 7.92 -4.01
N ILE A 502 25.38 8.24 -3.65
CA ILE A 502 24.22 8.21 -4.51
C ILE A 502 23.53 9.58 -4.43
N GLN A 503 23.15 10.11 -5.58
CA GLN A 503 22.34 11.31 -5.70
C GLN A 503 20.92 10.90 -6.12
N ILE A 504 19.91 11.33 -5.37
CA ILE A 504 18.49 11.20 -5.72
C ILE A 504 17.89 12.61 -5.64
N GLU A 505 17.54 13.18 -6.79
CA GLU A 505 17.15 14.60 -6.88
C GLU A 505 18.19 15.51 -6.22
N GLN A 506 17.83 16.25 -5.18
CA GLN A 506 18.73 17.12 -4.43
C GLN A 506 19.39 16.42 -3.22
N SER A 507 18.94 15.20 -2.90
CA SER A 507 19.37 14.48 -1.71
C SER A 507 20.58 13.60 -1.99
N ARG A 508 21.53 13.61 -1.05
CA ARG A 508 22.76 12.80 -1.13
C ARG A 508 22.69 11.67 -0.11
N TYR A 509 23.05 10.49 -0.58
CA TYR A 509 23.09 9.28 0.24
C TYR A 509 24.46 8.61 0.14
N VAL A 510 24.80 7.80 1.14
CA VAL A 510 25.83 6.77 1.03
C VAL A 510 25.19 5.39 1.11
N ALA A 511 25.60 4.51 0.21
CA ALA A 511 25.11 3.13 0.17
C ALA A 511 26.26 2.16 0.41
N PHE A 512 26.01 1.18 1.28
CA PHE A 512 26.96 0.15 1.65
C PHE A 512 26.25 -1.10 2.20
N GLU A 513 26.97 -2.21 2.25
CA GLU A 513 26.48 -3.45 2.87
C GLU A 513 27.13 -3.63 4.25
N ALA A 514 26.36 -4.09 5.21
CA ALA A 514 26.85 -4.44 6.53
C ALA A 514 26.32 -5.79 7.00
N ASN A 515 27.17 -6.59 7.62
CA ASN A 515 26.73 -7.76 8.36
C ASN A 515 26.22 -7.32 9.73
N ILE A 516 24.94 -7.59 10.00
CA ILE A 516 24.26 -7.19 11.23
C ILE A 516 23.75 -8.38 12.05
N ALA A 517 24.21 -9.61 11.72
CA ALA A 517 23.72 -10.85 12.33
C ALA A 517 23.96 -10.96 13.86
N GLN A 518 24.88 -10.18 14.39
CA GLN A 518 25.17 -10.10 15.84
C GLN A 518 25.08 -8.65 16.37
N GLY A 519 24.32 -7.82 15.66
CA GLY A 519 24.34 -6.37 15.84
C GLY A 519 25.48 -5.71 15.04
N ALA A 520 25.37 -4.40 14.86
CA ALA A 520 26.40 -3.60 14.20
C ALA A 520 26.47 -2.20 14.81
N ASP A 521 27.69 -1.68 15.01
CA ASP A 521 27.95 -0.30 15.41
C ASP A 521 28.62 0.42 14.24
N LEU A 522 27.79 1.06 13.43
CA LEU A 522 28.20 1.75 12.21
C LEU A 522 28.54 3.21 12.50
N SER A 523 29.67 3.65 11.99
CA SER A 523 30.13 5.04 12.07
C SER A 523 30.35 5.59 10.67
N ILE A 524 29.62 6.65 10.32
CA ILE A 524 29.80 7.42 9.09
C ILE A 524 30.46 8.73 9.51
N THR A 525 31.75 8.91 9.19
CA THR A 525 32.55 10.07 9.59
C THR A 525 32.56 11.11 8.48
N PHE A 526 32.34 12.37 8.83
CA PHE A 526 32.41 13.50 7.90
C PHE A 526 33.81 14.12 7.86
N ARG A 527 34.12 14.81 6.74
CA ARG A 527 35.35 15.58 6.54
C ARG A 527 35.20 17.00 7.04
#